data_46670312e4cb05768aab413967699962
#
_entry.id   46670312e4cb05768aab413967699962
#
_cell.length_a   1.000
_cell.length_b   1.000
_cell.length_c   1.000
_cell.angle_alpha   90.00
_cell.angle_beta   90.00
_cell.angle_gamma   90.00
#
_symmetry.space_group_name_H-M   'P 1'
#
loop_
_entity.id
_entity.type
_entity.pdbx_description
1 polymer ?
#
loop_
_entity_poly.entity_id
_entity_poly.type
_entity_poly.pdbx_seq_one_letter_code
_entity_poly.pdbx_strand_id
1 'polypeptide(L)'
;MRHAAFGAIGADGRIMAGASTARVTLTVSELRRAAWTCSLGSALEYYDFALYSLASALIFGPLFFPSATPVTSLIASFATYFVGFAVRPVGGIIFGRLGDHIGRKKVLLMTVTLMGLASTGIGLIPTYQTIGIWAPVLLVTARMLQGLGAGAEQAGAAVMMTEYAPLGQRGFYASLPFLGIQIGTIIAALVYCALLFGVTDITHSWIWRLPFLVSAVILVVALYMRLKLKESPTFETIQRKVVEERESLTTLIRGSWRTILAGIGVRMAENGGSSIYQVLAISYLVNTMGLPGLWGTTSLITAAVIGGFTVPIAGRLSDRFGRIKVYRTCAILQAVTALPVWYAFSTGRPFAAVIALSIALGVTTWGMFGTQAAMLPEMFGARHRYMAVSLSREVSAVIAGGLTPLVGSCIIRWVATFSPSAAHPGQMSWLPIAAYVIFLALITIGTTFFIPECRNRDLVEQHDII
;
A
#
# COMPACT_ATOMS: atom_id res chain seq x y z
N MET A 1 4.10 -40.03 -14.91
CA MET A 1 5.36 -39.52 -15.46
C MET A 1 5.07 -38.33 -16.36
N ARG A 2 5.21 -37.10 -15.87
CA ARG A 2 5.30 -35.86 -16.67
C ARG A 2 6.35 -34.99 -16.02
N HIS A 3 7.47 -34.81 -16.71
CA HIS A 3 8.63 -34.05 -16.28
C HIS A 3 8.28 -32.58 -15.94
N ALA A 4 8.74 -32.11 -14.79
CA ALA A 4 8.84 -30.73 -14.44
C ALA A 4 9.78 -30.02 -15.43
N ALA A 5 9.23 -29.15 -16.27
CA ALA A 5 10.04 -28.24 -17.08
C ALA A 5 10.58 -27.15 -16.15
N PHE A 6 11.76 -27.36 -15.59
CA PHE A 6 12.59 -26.30 -15.03
C PHE A 6 12.93 -25.34 -16.18
N GLY A 7 12.66 -24.05 -16.02
CA GLY A 7 13.13 -23.03 -16.94
C GLY A 7 14.66 -23.13 -17.07
N ALA A 8 15.14 -23.56 -18.25
CA ALA A 8 16.54 -23.77 -18.50
C ALA A 8 17.27 -22.41 -18.46
N ILE A 9 18.21 -22.29 -17.55
CA ILE A 9 19.26 -21.28 -17.66
C ILE A 9 20.20 -21.77 -18.77
N GLY A 10 20.23 -21.03 -19.88
CA GLY A 10 21.17 -21.36 -20.98
C GLY A 10 22.61 -21.25 -20.47
N ALA A 11 23.53 -21.95 -21.12
CA ALA A 11 24.97 -21.98 -20.79
C ALA A 11 25.64 -20.60 -20.77
N ASP A 12 24.94 -19.55 -21.25
CA ASP A 12 25.35 -18.16 -21.31
C ASP A 12 24.69 -17.29 -20.21
N GLY A 13 24.04 -17.89 -19.22
CA GLY A 13 23.43 -17.17 -18.06
C GLY A 13 22.16 -16.40 -18.41
N ARG A 14 21.53 -16.63 -19.56
CA ARG A 14 20.28 -15.95 -19.97
C ARG A 14 19.05 -16.76 -19.57
N ILE A 15 18.09 -16.08 -18.97
CA ILE A 15 16.79 -16.64 -18.55
C ILE A 15 15.78 -16.39 -19.67
N MET A 16 15.11 -17.45 -20.14
CA MET A 16 14.03 -17.32 -21.12
C MET A 16 12.74 -16.86 -20.43
N ALA A 17 12.31 -15.63 -20.66
CA ALA A 17 10.99 -15.14 -20.25
C ALA A 17 9.93 -15.65 -21.24
N GLY A 18 8.82 -16.20 -20.71
CA GLY A 18 7.79 -16.82 -21.53
C GLY A 18 6.81 -15.81 -22.12
N ALA A 19 7.06 -15.35 -23.34
CA ALA A 19 6.03 -14.82 -24.23
C ALA A 19 6.45 -15.08 -25.68
N SER A 20 5.60 -15.75 -26.42
CA SER A 20 5.78 -16.07 -27.83
C SER A 20 5.66 -14.79 -28.67
N THR A 21 6.75 -14.26 -29.18
CA THR A 21 7.04 -13.49 -30.37
C THR A 21 8.07 -12.35 -30.22
N ALA A 22 8.43 -11.92 -29.00
CA ALA A 22 9.63 -11.11 -28.76
C ALA A 22 10.20 -11.51 -27.40
N ARG A 23 11.00 -12.57 -27.36
CA ARG A 23 11.70 -13.02 -26.14
C ARG A 23 12.73 -11.96 -25.74
N VAL A 24 12.39 -11.09 -24.83
CA VAL A 24 13.37 -10.24 -24.14
C VAL A 24 14.11 -11.14 -23.16
N THR A 25 15.30 -11.58 -23.54
CA THR A 25 16.18 -12.35 -22.66
C THR A 25 16.89 -11.36 -21.73
N LEU A 26 16.35 -11.17 -20.51
CA LEU A 26 17.02 -10.40 -19.48
C LEU A 26 18.09 -11.27 -18.79
N THR A 27 19.24 -10.68 -18.54
CA THR A 27 20.24 -11.30 -17.66
C THR A 27 19.75 -11.24 -16.21
N VAL A 28 20.24 -12.16 -15.36
CA VAL A 28 19.93 -12.16 -13.92
C VAL A 28 20.28 -10.81 -13.27
N SER A 29 21.36 -10.17 -13.74
CA SER A 29 21.79 -8.86 -13.26
C SER A 29 20.80 -7.74 -13.61
N GLU A 30 20.25 -7.77 -14.82
CA GLU A 30 19.22 -6.80 -15.25
C GLU A 30 17.90 -6.98 -14.49
N LEU A 31 17.48 -8.22 -14.27
CA LEU A 31 16.29 -8.54 -13.48
C LEU A 31 16.45 -8.08 -12.01
N ARG A 32 17.60 -8.33 -11.40
CA ARG A 32 17.91 -7.83 -10.04
C ARG A 32 17.95 -6.31 -10.00
N ARG A 33 18.53 -5.65 -10.98
CA ARG A 33 18.54 -4.19 -11.07
C ARG A 33 17.14 -3.61 -11.21
N ALA A 34 16.28 -4.19 -12.06
CA ALA A 34 14.89 -3.80 -12.20
C ALA A 34 14.12 -3.95 -10.87
N ALA A 35 14.28 -5.09 -10.19
CA ALA A 35 13.64 -5.35 -8.90
C ALA A 35 14.05 -4.31 -7.84
N TRP A 36 15.35 -4.02 -7.71
CA TRP A 36 15.84 -3.00 -6.78
C TRP A 36 15.32 -1.60 -7.10
N THR A 37 15.28 -1.23 -8.39
CA THR A 37 14.79 0.08 -8.79
C THR A 37 13.29 0.25 -8.47
N CYS A 38 12.49 -0.79 -8.73
CA CYS A 38 11.07 -0.79 -8.38
C CYS A 38 10.87 -0.78 -6.86
N SER A 39 11.69 -1.55 -6.12
CA SER A 39 11.63 -1.58 -4.66
C SER A 39 11.97 -0.22 -4.03
N LEU A 40 12.98 0.46 -4.53
CA LEU A 40 13.34 1.80 -4.07
C LEU A 40 12.25 2.84 -4.39
N GLY A 41 11.61 2.77 -5.56
CA GLY A 41 10.46 3.62 -5.88
C GLY A 41 9.33 3.44 -4.88
N SER A 42 8.96 2.20 -4.61
CA SER A 42 7.94 1.88 -3.60
C SER A 42 8.34 2.30 -2.17
N ALA A 43 9.65 2.23 -1.84
CA ALA A 43 10.14 2.66 -0.53
C ALA A 43 9.94 4.17 -0.30
N LEU A 44 10.18 4.97 -1.33
CA LEU A 44 10.00 6.42 -1.28
C LEU A 44 8.53 6.80 -1.12
N GLU A 45 7.65 6.16 -1.90
CA GLU A 45 6.20 6.37 -1.79
C GLU A 45 5.70 6.01 -0.39
N TYR A 46 6.10 4.83 0.12
CA TYR A 46 5.62 4.35 1.42
C TYR A 46 6.25 5.05 2.62
N TYR A 47 7.44 5.61 2.47
CA TYR A 47 7.95 6.53 3.48
C TYR A 47 6.96 7.68 3.72
N ASP A 48 6.53 8.36 2.66
CA ASP A 48 5.59 9.48 2.77
C ASP A 48 4.21 9.03 3.30
N PHE A 49 3.73 7.86 2.89
CA PHE A 49 2.45 7.31 3.39
C PHE A 49 2.52 6.91 4.87
N ALA A 50 3.57 6.22 5.29
CA ALA A 50 3.76 5.82 6.68
C ALA A 50 3.97 7.04 7.58
N LEU A 51 4.73 8.03 7.11
CA LEU A 51 4.94 9.30 7.78
C LEU A 51 3.61 10.02 8.05
N TYR A 52 2.77 10.15 7.00
CA TYR A 52 1.46 10.76 7.14
C TYR A 52 0.52 9.95 8.03
N SER A 53 0.58 8.63 7.95
CA SER A 53 -0.21 7.73 8.81
C SER A 53 0.08 7.95 10.29
N LEU A 54 1.37 7.97 10.65
CA LEU A 54 1.82 8.25 12.02
C LEU A 54 1.44 9.66 12.46
N ALA A 55 1.64 10.66 11.60
CA ALA A 55 1.26 12.04 11.89
C ALA A 55 -0.26 12.20 12.11
N SER A 56 -1.08 11.55 11.28
CA SER A 56 -2.54 11.56 11.42
C SER A 56 -3.01 10.90 12.72
N ALA A 57 -2.32 9.82 13.12
CA ALA A 57 -2.66 9.10 14.33
C ALA A 57 -2.23 9.81 15.62
N LEU A 58 -1.13 10.59 15.58
CA LEU A 58 -0.45 11.08 16.78
C LEU A 58 -0.43 12.61 16.92
N ILE A 59 -0.43 13.37 15.81
CA ILE A 59 -0.05 14.77 15.80
C ILE A 59 -1.08 15.70 15.14
N PHE A 60 -1.64 15.32 13.99
CA PHE A 60 -2.44 16.28 13.20
C PHE A 60 -3.76 16.69 13.83
N GLY A 61 -4.35 15.83 14.66
CA GLY A 61 -5.57 16.17 15.40
C GLY A 61 -5.43 17.50 16.16
N PRO A 62 -4.55 17.58 17.16
CA PRO A 62 -4.37 18.81 17.96
C PRO A 62 -3.84 20.00 17.17
N LEU A 63 -2.97 19.78 16.18
CA LEU A 63 -2.30 20.89 15.48
C LEU A 63 -3.14 21.57 14.41
N PHE A 64 -3.96 20.80 13.69
CA PHE A 64 -4.71 21.29 12.52
C PHE A 64 -6.22 21.31 12.75
N PHE A 65 -6.72 20.52 13.70
CA PHE A 65 -8.15 20.36 13.97
C PHE A 65 -8.48 20.52 15.46
N PRO A 66 -8.11 21.64 16.10
CA PRO A 66 -8.45 21.85 17.51
C PRO A 66 -9.96 21.87 17.64
N SER A 67 -10.52 20.93 18.36
CA SER A 67 -11.96 20.83 18.64
C SER A 67 -12.20 20.56 20.11
N ALA A 68 -13.47 20.64 20.54
CA ALA A 68 -13.87 20.46 21.93
C ALA A 68 -13.51 19.04 22.47
N THR A 69 -13.37 18.04 21.59
CA THR A 69 -13.00 16.68 22.02
C THR A 69 -11.83 16.13 21.21
N PRO A 70 -10.87 15.43 21.86
CA PRO A 70 -9.73 14.79 21.17
C PRO A 70 -10.17 13.82 20.07
N VAL A 71 -11.26 13.08 20.29
CA VAL A 71 -11.79 12.11 19.31
C VAL A 71 -12.30 12.79 18.05
N THR A 72 -12.93 13.95 18.15
CA THR A 72 -13.38 14.71 16.97
C THR A 72 -12.19 15.23 16.16
N SER A 73 -11.14 15.70 16.81
CA SER A 73 -9.88 16.09 16.16
C SER A 73 -9.23 14.91 15.42
N LEU A 74 -9.25 13.73 16.03
CA LEU A 74 -8.72 12.50 15.41
C LEU A 74 -9.55 12.09 14.18
N ILE A 75 -10.87 12.14 14.25
CA ILE A 75 -11.75 11.85 13.11
C ILE A 75 -11.46 12.82 11.95
N ALA A 76 -11.30 14.11 12.23
CA ALA A 76 -10.96 15.12 11.23
C ALA A 76 -9.58 14.82 10.60
N SER A 77 -8.60 14.42 11.41
CA SER A 77 -7.27 13.99 10.91
C SER A 77 -7.39 12.78 9.98
N PHE A 78 -8.17 11.77 10.33
CA PHE A 78 -8.39 10.59 9.48
C PHE A 78 -9.23 10.89 8.22
N ALA A 79 -10.09 11.90 8.27
CA ALA A 79 -10.77 12.39 7.07
C ALA A 79 -9.75 12.93 6.04
N THR A 80 -8.68 13.60 6.46
CA THR A 80 -7.61 14.03 5.53
C THR A 80 -6.85 12.83 4.96
N TYR A 81 -6.64 11.79 5.75
CA TYR A 81 -6.06 10.54 5.28
C TYR A 81 -6.92 9.91 4.18
N PHE A 82 -8.23 9.81 4.42
CA PHE A 82 -9.21 9.33 3.43
C PHE A 82 -9.20 10.15 2.14
N VAL A 83 -9.17 11.48 2.21
CA VAL A 83 -9.14 12.36 1.02
C VAL A 83 -7.94 12.03 0.13
N GLY A 84 -6.77 11.75 0.71
CA GLY A 84 -5.59 11.32 -0.04
C GLY A 84 -5.82 10.06 -0.85
N PHE A 85 -6.55 9.09 -0.31
CA PHE A 85 -6.92 7.87 -1.03
C PHE A 85 -8.02 8.11 -2.06
N ALA A 86 -9.01 8.94 -1.75
CA ALA A 86 -10.15 9.21 -2.63
C ALA A 86 -9.73 9.82 -3.98
N VAL A 87 -8.62 10.55 -4.02
CA VAL A 87 -8.11 11.20 -5.23
C VAL A 87 -7.20 10.28 -6.07
N ARG A 88 -6.68 9.18 -5.49
CA ARG A 88 -5.75 8.26 -6.20
C ARG A 88 -6.29 7.69 -7.52
N PRO A 89 -7.55 7.24 -7.63
CA PRO A 89 -8.10 6.76 -8.91
C PRO A 89 -8.06 7.84 -10.00
N VAL A 90 -8.33 9.10 -9.63
CA VAL A 90 -8.26 10.24 -10.55
C VAL A 90 -6.82 10.45 -11.02
N GLY A 91 -5.86 10.39 -10.10
CA GLY A 91 -4.42 10.43 -10.40
C GLY A 91 -4.00 9.32 -11.37
N GLY A 92 -4.44 8.08 -11.12
CA GLY A 92 -4.20 6.92 -11.97
C GLY A 92 -4.71 7.12 -13.40
N ILE A 93 -5.90 7.69 -13.56
CA ILE A 93 -6.48 7.99 -14.88
C ILE A 93 -5.71 9.12 -15.58
N ILE A 94 -5.44 10.24 -14.89
CA ILE A 94 -4.76 11.41 -15.47
C ILE A 94 -3.34 11.03 -15.88
N PHE A 95 -2.55 10.49 -14.96
CA PHE A 95 -1.16 10.15 -15.21
C PHE A 95 -1.00 8.91 -16.08
N GLY A 96 -1.95 7.98 -16.04
CA GLY A 96 -2.00 6.86 -16.98
C GLY A 96 -2.13 7.34 -18.41
N ARG A 97 -3.13 8.18 -18.71
CA ARG A 97 -3.31 8.78 -20.05
C ARG A 97 -2.13 9.64 -20.49
N LEU A 98 -1.62 10.45 -19.57
CA LEU A 98 -0.46 11.30 -19.86
C LEU A 98 0.77 10.45 -20.20
N GLY A 99 0.95 9.30 -19.53
CA GLY A 99 2.03 8.34 -19.78
C GLY A 99 2.00 7.75 -21.19
N ASP A 100 0.80 7.53 -21.69
CA ASP A 100 0.60 7.04 -23.06
C ASP A 100 0.93 8.12 -24.14
N HIS A 101 0.90 9.42 -23.75
CA HIS A 101 1.20 10.53 -24.68
C HIS A 101 2.65 10.99 -24.63
N ILE A 102 3.20 11.23 -23.43
CA ILE A 102 4.53 11.85 -23.25
C ILE A 102 5.64 10.87 -22.83
N GLY A 103 5.27 9.57 -22.64
CA GLY A 103 6.17 8.51 -22.18
C GLY A 103 6.12 8.26 -20.67
N ARG A 104 6.27 6.99 -20.28
CA ARG A 104 6.13 6.55 -18.89
C ARG A 104 7.18 7.14 -17.96
N LYS A 105 8.44 7.28 -18.44
CA LYS A 105 9.53 7.86 -17.65
C LYS A 105 9.24 9.30 -17.22
N LYS A 106 8.73 10.14 -18.14
CA LYS A 106 8.38 11.54 -17.85
C LYS A 106 7.25 11.63 -16.83
N VAL A 107 6.24 10.79 -16.96
CA VAL A 107 5.11 10.77 -16.02
C VAL A 107 5.56 10.30 -14.64
N LEU A 108 6.38 9.27 -14.55
CA LEU A 108 6.94 8.83 -13.28
C LEU A 108 7.81 9.91 -12.60
N LEU A 109 8.53 10.71 -13.37
CA LEU A 109 9.24 11.88 -12.84
C LEU A 109 8.26 12.92 -12.28
N MET A 110 7.19 13.22 -13.03
CA MET A 110 6.17 14.20 -12.62
C MET A 110 5.44 13.75 -11.34
N THR A 111 5.04 12.48 -11.26
CA THR A 111 4.33 11.95 -10.10
C THR A 111 5.18 11.98 -8.83
N VAL A 112 6.44 11.54 -8.91
CA VAL A 112 7.37 11.60 -7.76
C VAL A 112 7.67 13.03 -7.35
N THR A 113 7.84 13.94 -8.31
CA THR A 113 8.05 15.37 -8.01
C THR A 113 6.83 15.94 -7.30
N LEU A 114 5.62 15.66 -7.79
CA LEU A 114 4.38 16.13 -7.19
C LEU A 114 4.23 15.61 -5.75
N MET A 115 4.47 14.32 -5.53
CA MET A 115 4.39 13.70 -4.21
C MET A 115 5.42 14.30 -3.24
N GLY A 116 6.68 14.36 -3.64
CA GLY A 116 7.75 14.84 -2.78
C GLY A 116 7.61 16.33 -2.43
N LEU A 117 7.17 17.17 -3.38
CA LEU A 117 6.86 18.57 -3.10
C LEU A 117 5.67 18.72 -2.15
N ALA A 118 4.61 17.93 -2.34
CA ALA A 118 3.45 17.95 -1.45
C ALA A 118 3.83 17.49 -0.04
N SER A 119 4.60 16.41 0.10
CA SER A 119 5.10 15.90 1.40
C SER A 119 5.97 16.94 2.12
N THR A 120 6.92 17.52 1.41
CA THR A 120 7.77 18.60 1.96
C THR A 120 6.92 19.81 2.35
N GLY A 121 5.95 20.16 1.52
CA GLY A 121 5.00 21.25 1.76
C GLY A 121 4.22 21.08 3.07
N ILE A 122 3.82 19.85 3.42
CA ILE A 122 3.14 19.57 4.70
C ILE A 122 3.99 20.03 5.89
N GLY A 123 5.31 19.77 5.84
CA GLY A 123 6.24 20.22 6.89
C GLY A 123 6.36 21.73 7.01
N LEU A 124 5.99 22.50 5.98
CA LEU A 124 6.05 23.96 5.96
C LEU A 124 4.72 24.63 6.37
N ILE A 125 3.60 23.88 6.45
CA ILE A 125 2.30 24.44 6.78
C ILE A 125 2.31 24.96 8.24
N PRO A 126 1.91 26.23 8.46
CA PRO A 126 1.68 26.74 9.82
C PRO A 126 0.51 26.03 10.49
N THR A 127 0.51 25.99 11.82
CA THR A 127 -0.55 25.33 12.60
C THR A 127 -1.86 26.17 12.61
N TYR A 128 -2.95 25.56 13.05
CA TYR A 128 -4.24 26.22 13.18
C TYR A 128 -4.17 27.49 14.07
N GLN A 129 -3.33 27.46 15.11
CA GLN A 129 -3.14 28.62 16.00
C GLN A 129 -2.56 29.84 15.27
N THR A 130 -1.82 29.61 14.18
CA THR A 130 -1.15 30.69 13.43
C THR A 130 -2.01 31.24 12.30
N ILE A 131 -2.62 30.37 11.49
CA ILE A 131 -3.36 30.75 10.26
C ILE A 131 -4.83 30.31 10.24
N GLY A 132 -5.35 29.80 11.37
CA GLY A 132 -6.74 29.41 11.51
C GLY A 132 -7.15 28.33 10.49
N ILE A 133 -8.33 28.51 9.87
CA ILE A 133 -8.94 27.56 8.94
C ILE A 133 -8.06 27.24 7.70
N TRP A 134 -7.12 28.11 7.35
CA TRP A 134 -6.23 27.87 6.24
C TRP A 134 -5.25 26.72 6.48
N ALA A 135 -4.93 26.40 7.74
CA ALA A 135 -4.06 25.29 8.08
C ALA A 135 -4.65 23.93 7.64
N PRO A 136 -5.88 23.53 8.03
CA PRO A 136 -6.49 22.32 7.51
C PRO A 136 -6.74 22.34 5.99
N VAL A 137 -7.09 23.50 5.41
CA VAL A 137 -7.29 23.62 3.96
C VAL A 137 -6.00 23.30 3.20
N LEU A 138 -4.87 23.86 3.61
CA LEU A 138 -3.56 23.58 2.99
C LEU A 138 -3.15 22.12 3.21
N LEU A 139 -3.40 21.54 4.39
CA LEU A 139 -3.10 20.14 4.68
C LEU A 139 -3.89 19.21 3.75
N VAL A 140 -5.21 19.44 3.61
CA VAL A 140 -6.07 18.67 2.70
C VAL A 140 -5.59 18.81 1.25
N THR A 141 -5.27 20.03 0.82
CA THR A 141 -4.76 20.28 -0.55
C THR A 141 -3.45 19.54 -0.81
N ALA A 142 -2.49 19.63 0.11
CA ALA A 142 -1.24 18.89 0.00
C ALA A 142 -1.49 17.37 -0.04
N ARG A 143 -2.44 16.87 0.75
CA ARG A 143 -2.81 15.46 0.77
C ARG A 143 -3.47 15.00 -0.54
N MET A 144 -4.30 15.85 -1.16
CA MET A 144 -4.85 15.58 -2.49
C MET A 144 -3.75 15.49 -3.54
N LEU A 145 -2.77 16.41 -3.53
CA LEU A 145 -1.63 16.38 -4.44
C LEU A 145 -0.77 15.12 -4.27
N GLN A 146 -0.51 14.69 -3.03
CA GLN A 146 0.14 13.40 -2.76
C GLN A 146 -0.66 12.22 -3.34
N GLY A 147 -1.97 12.20 -3.10
CA GLY A 147 -2.86 11.15 -3.60
C GLY A 147 -2.86 11.07 -5.12
N LEU A 148 -2.93 12.22 -5.80
CA LEU A 148 -2.85 12.27 -7.27
C LEU A 148 -1.55 11.64 -7.79
N GLY A 149 -0.41 11.94 -7.18
CA GLY A 149 0.88 11.40 -7.59
C GLY A 149 1.00 9.88 -7.39
N ALA A 150 0.46 9.35 -6.30
CA ALA A 150 0.61 7.95 -5.91
C ALA A 150 -0.19 6.94 -6.77
N GLY A 151 -1.26 7.38 -7.45
CA GLY A 151 -2.22 6.48 -8.11
C GLY A 151 -1.70 5.65 -9.28
N ALA A 152 -0.51 5.93 -9.82
CA ALA A 152 -0.01 5.27 -11.03
C ALA A 152 1.21 4.35 -10.80
N GLU A 153 1.92 4.47 -9.68
CA GLU A 153 3.27 3.89 -9.54
C GLU A 153 3.28 2.39 -9.25
N GLN A 154 2.50 1.94 -8.26
CA GLN A 154 2.57 0.56 -7.78
C GLN A 154 2.05 -0.47 -8.79
N ALA A 155 0.98 -0.13 -9.52
CA ALA A 155 0.46 -1.01 -10.56
C ALA A 155 1.51 -1.27 -11.65
N GLY A 156 2.23 -0.21 -12.05
CA GLY A 156 3.31 -0.29 -13.02
C GLY A 156 4.46 -1.20 -12.58
N ALA A 157 4.90 -1.06 -11.34
CA ALA A 157 5.97 -1.90 -10.78
C ALA A 157 5.57 -3.38 -10.71
N ALA A 158 4.34 -3.68 -10.26
CA ALA A 158 3.84 -5.06 -10.18
C ALA A 158 3.71 -5.70 -11.57
N VAL A 159 3.09 -5.00 -12.52
CA VAL A 159 2.93 -5.50 -13.90
C VAL A 159 4.29 -5.73 -14.54
N MET A 160 5.20 -4.75 -14.48
CA MET A 160 6.52 -4.84 -15.08
C MET A 160 7.33 -6.03 -14.52
N MET A 161 7.35 -6.19 -13.21
CA MET A 161 8.09 -7.29 -12.58
C MET A 161 7.46 -8.66 -12.87
N THR A 162 6.12 -8.73 -12.99
CA THR A 162 5.43 -9.97 -13.39
C THR A 162 5.77 -10.36 -14.83
N GLU A 163 5.89 -9.39 -15.74
CA GLU A 163 6.25 -9.61 -17.14
C GLU A 163 7.73 -9.98 -17.32
N TYR A 164 8.63 -9.43 -16.51
CA TYR A 164 10.06 -9.74 -16.56
C TYR A 164 10.44 -11.05 -15.85
N ALA A 165 9.62 -11.49 -14.91
CA ALA A 165 9.92 -12.67 -14.12
C ALA A 165 9.85 -13.96 -14.94
N PRO A 166 10.77 -14.92 -14.70
CA PRO A 166 10.70 -16.24 -15.31
C PRO A 166 9.44 -16.99 -14.87
N LEU A 167 8.92 -17.82 -15.79
CA LEU A 167 7.79 -18.72 -15.49
C LEU A 167 8.09 -19.55 -14.24
N GLY A 168 7.12 -19.65 -13.34
CA GLY A 168 7.23 -20.38 -12.08
C GLY A 168 7.91 -19.58 -10.93
N GLN A 169 8.41 -18.36 -11.17
CA GLN A 169 9.00 -17.49 -10.15
C GLN A 169 8.40 -16.07 -10.13
N ARG A 170 7.29 -15.88 -10.83
CA ARG A 170 6.62 -14.58 -10.93
C ARG A 170 6.19 -14.03 -9.57
N GLY A 171 5.70 -14.90 -8.67
CA GLY A 171 5.30 -14.49 -7.33
C GLY A 171 6.45 -13.94 -6.52
N PHE A 172 7.60 -14.59 -6.55
CA PHE A 172 8.78 -14.11 -5.87
C PHE A 172 9.27 -12.77 -6.43
N TYR A 173 9.53 -12.69 -7.76
CA TYR A 173 10.07 -11.47 -8.35
C TYR A 173 9.08 -10.29 -8.31
N ALA A 174 7.80 -10.52 -8.55
CA ALA A 174 6.78 -9.48 -8.47
C ALA A 174 6.55 -8.98 -7.04
N SER A 175 6.88 -9.78 -6.01
CA SER A 175 6.79 -9.34 -4.60
C SER A 175 7.93 -8.40 -4.19
N LEU A 176 9.06 -8.39 -4.89
CA LEU A 176 10.23 -7.57 -4.50
C LEU A 176 9.97 -6.06 -4.48
N PRO A 177 9.23 -5.45 -5.42
CA PRO A 177 8.83 -4.05 -5.29
C PRO A 177 8.10 -3.75 -3.97
N PHE A 178 7.29 -4.71 -3.50
CA PHE A 178 6.55 -4.56 -2.25
C PHE A 178 7.44 -4.71 -1.01
N LEU A 179 8.65 -5.26 -1.12
CA LEU A 179 9.67 -5.17 -0.07
C LEU A 179 10.07 -3.72 0.21
N GLY A 180 10.07 -2.88 -0.83
CA GLY A 180 10.28 -1.44 -0.68
C GLY A 180 9.29 -0.78 0.28
N ILE A 181 8.03 -1.24 0.31
CA ILE A 181 7.01 -0.78 1.25
C ILE A 181 7.50 -0.92 2.70
N GLN A 182 8.09 -2.07 3.03
CA GLN A 182 8.59 -2.36 4.37
C GLN A 182 9.77 -1.44 4.72
N ILE A 183 10.69 -1.25 3.77
CA ILE A 183 11.84 -0.36 3.94
C ILE A 183 11.38 1.07 4.20
N GLY A 184 10.45 1.59 3.39
CA GLY A 184 9.89 2.93 3.58
C GLY A 184 9.18 3.10 4.92
N THR A 185 8.37 2.11 5.31
CA THR A 185 7.67 2.09 6.60
C THR A 185 8.65 2.07 7.78
N ILE A 186 9.73 1.26 7.71
CA ILE A 186 10.77 1.20 8.76
C ILE A 186 11.47 2.55 8.89
N ILE A 187 11.88 3.16 7.77
CA ILE A 187 12.56 4.45 7.80
C ILE A 187 11.65 5.52 8.41
N ALA A 188 10.39 5.61 7.99
CA ALA A 188 9.44 6.56 8.55
C ALA A 188 9.24 6.36 10.06
N ALA A 189 9.04 5.11 10.48
CA ALA A 189 8.84 4.78 11.89
C ALA A 189 10.09 5.04 12.73
N LEU A 190 11.31 4.76 12.22
CA LEU A 190 12.58 5.09 12.90
C LEU A 190 12.76 6.59 13.08
N VAL A 191 12.42 7.39 12.06
CA VAL A 191 12.46 8.86 12.17
C VAL A 191 11.50 9.33 13.26
N TYR A 192 10.27 8.80 13.30
CA TYR A 192 9.32 9.11 14.38
C TYR A 192 9.81 8.64 15.75
N CYS A 193 10.37 7.46 15.83
CA CYS A 193 10.92 6.91 17.05
C CYS A 193 12.02 7.84 17.61
N ALA A 194 12.94 8.28 16.75
CA ALA A 194 14.01 9.21 17.13
C ALA A 194 13.46 10.55 17.66
N LEU A 195 12.39 11.06 17.05
CA LEU A 195 11.71 12.27 17.52
C LEU A 195 11.05 12.09 18.89
N LEU A 196 10.39 10.95 19.10
CA LEU A 196 9.71 10.65 20.36
C LEU A 196 10.67 10.45 21.53
N PHE A 197 11.93 10.03 21.29
CA PHE A 197 12.96 9.93 22.32
C PHE A 197 13.48 11.29 22.81
N GLY A 198 13.48 12.31 21.93
CA GLY A 198 14.09 13.60 22.22
C GLY A 198 13.15 14.67 22.75
N VAL A 199 11.83 14.47 22.67
CA VAL A 199 10.84 15.55 22.90
C VAL A 199 9.65 15.01 23.70
N THR A 200 9.43 15.62 24.86
CA THR A 200 8.28 15.29 25.76
C THR A 200 6.95 15.78 25.19
N ASP A 201 6.95 16.86 24.42
CA ASP A 201 5.76 17.39 23.75
C ASP A 201 6.04 17.76 22.29
N ILE A 202 5.74 16.83 21.40
CA ILE A 202 5.94 16.99 19.95
C ILE A 202 5.01 18.07 19.37
N THR A 203 3.83 18.27 19.95
CA THR A 203 2.80 19.15 19.38
C THR A 203 3.19 20.61 19.50
N HIS A 204 3.91 21.00 20.54
CA HIS A 204 4.40 22.37 20.75
C HIS A 204 5.79 22.63 20.18
N SER A 205 6.49 21.58 19.71
CA SER A 205 7.84 21.73 19.14
C SER A 205 7.79 21.86 17.62
N TRP A 206 8.79 22.57 17.05
CA TRP A 206 8.97 22.65 15.60
C TRP A 206 9.42 21.32 14.99
N ILE A 207 9.87 20.39 15.80
CA ILE A 207 10.56 19.14 15.41
C ILE A 207 9.66 18.18 14.61
N TRP A 208 8.33 18.20 14.81
CA TRP A 208 7.40 17.36 14.05
C TRP A 208 7.44 17.61 12.52
N ARG A 209 8.00 18.76 12.10
CA ARG A 209 8.17 19.12 10.69
C ARG A 209 9.33 18.40 10.02
N LEU A 210 10.36 18.04 10.80
CA LEU A 210 11.61 17.46 10.28
C LEU A 210 11.36 16.22 9.40
N PRO A 211 10.53 15.23 9.77
CA PRO A 211 10.26 14.08 8.92
C PRO A 211 9.74 14.46 7.54
N PHE A 212 8.85 15.45 7.46
CA PHE A 212 8.31 15.93 6.19
C PHE A 212 9.34 16.73 5.38
N LEU A 213 10.21 17.47 6.01
CA LEU A 213 11.30 18.18 5.33
C LEU A 213 12.37 17.21 4.81
N VAL A 214 12.59 16.08 5.47
CA VAL A 214 13.45 14.98 4.97
C VAL A 214 12.92 14.42 3.66
N SER A 215 11.61 14.47 3.40
CA SER A 215 11.04 14.08 2.11
C SER A 215 11.65 14.86 0.93
N ALA A 216 12.13 16.10 1.14
CA ALA A 216 12.85 16.84 0.10
C ALA A 216 14.17 16.16 -0.30
N VAL A 217 14.92 15.64 0.67
CA VAL A 217 16.17 14.91 0.40
C VAL A 217 15.87 13.62 -0.34
N ILE A 218 14.83 12.90 0.12
CA ILE A 218 14.37 11.67 -0.49
C ILE A 218 13.92 11.93 -1.93
N LEU A 219 13.18 13.03 -2.18
CA LEU A 219 12.78 13.45 -3.53
C LEU A 219 13.97 13.63 -4.46
N VAL A 220 15.03 14.34 -4.00
CA VAL A 220 16.25 14.56 -4.80
C VAL A 220 16.91 13.22 -5.17
N VAL A 221 17.02 12.30 -4.21
CA VAL A 221 17.56 10.95 -4.46
C VAL A 221 16.70 10.17 -5.46
N ALA A 222 15.37 10.24 -5.32
CA ALA A 222 14.43 9.58 -6.23
C ALA A 222 14.54 10.12 -7.65
N LEU A 223 14.59 11.44 -7.81
CA LEU A 223 14.75 12.10 -9.10
C LEU A 223 16.08 11.70 -9.76
N TYR A 224 17.18 11.74 -9.01
CA TYR A 224 18.50 11.32 -9.51
C TYR A 224 18.50 9.88 -10.02
N MET A 225 17.91 8.96 -9.26
CA MET A 225 17.84 7.55 -9.65
C MET A 225 16.99 7.36 -10.91
N ARG A 226 15.84 8.04 -11.00
CA ARG A 226 14.93 7.92 -12.15
C ARG A 226 15.46 8.58 -13.43
N LEU A 227 16.24 9.64 -13.30
CA LEU A 227 16.91 10.26 -14.45
C LEU A 227 17.91 9.29 -15.10
N LYS A 228 18.58 8.44 -14.30
CA LYS A 228 19.52 7.41 -14.77
C LYS A 228 18.87 6.13 -15.33
N LEU A 229 17.56 5.93 -15.14
CA LEU A 229 16.86 4.79 -15.74
C LEU A 229 16.75 4.97 -17.26
N LYS A 230 17.15 3.93 -17.98
CA LYS A 230 16.83 3.78 -19.40
C LYS A 230 15.35 3.37 -19.52
N GLU A 231 14.68 3.85 -20.54
CA GLU A 231 13.33 3.42 -20.88
C GLU A 231 13.32 1.91 -21.20
N SER A 232 12.25 1.19 -20.87
CA SER A 232 12.17 -0.25 -21.12
C SER A 232 12.17 -0.51 -22.63
N PRO A 233 13.05 -1.38 -23.17
CA PRO A 233 13.06 -1.76 -24.59
C PRO A 233 11.71 -2.34 -25.05
N THR A 234 10.98 -2.99 -24.15
CA THR A 234 9.66 -3.54 -24.43
C THR A 234 8.63 -2.45 -24.68
N PHE A 235 8.74 -1.30 -24.01
CA PHE A 235 7.84 -0.17 -24.22
C PHE A 235 8.02 0.44 -25.63
N GLU A 236 9.26 0.60 -26.11
CA GLU A 236 9.52 1.10 -27.46
C GLU A 236 8.97 0.18 -28.55
N THR A 237 9.02 -1.13 -28.31
CA THR A 237 8.53 -2.14 -29.26
C THR A 237 6.99 -2.23 -29.27
N ILE A 238 6.36 -2.11 -28.09
CA ILE A 238 4.89 -2.10 -27.96
C ILE A 238 4.31 -0.78 -28.48
N GLN A 239 4.96 0.34 -28.20
CA GLN A 239 4.50 1.67 -28.67
C GLN A 239 4.40 1.74 -30.19
N ARG A 240 5.29 1.10 -30.95
CA ARG A 240 5.23 1.02 -32.40
C ARG A 240 4.07 0.17 -32.95
N LYS A 241 3.55 -0.80 -32.17
CA LYS A 241 2.44 -1.70 -32.57
C LYS A 241 1.06 -1.29 -32.04
N VAL A 242 0.97 -0.53 -30.95
CA VAL A 242 -0.27 -0.22 -30.24
C VAL A 242 -0.87 1.15 -30.62
N VAL A 243 -0.26 1.89 -31.54
CA VAL A 243 -0.78 3.20 -31.99
C VAL A 243 -2.16 3.09 -32.66
N GLU A 244 -2.59 1.90 -33.10
CA GLU A 244 -3.79 1.77 -33.93
C GLU A 244 -5.12 1.48 -33.20
N GLU A 245 -5.14 1.02 -31.93
CA GLU A 245 -6.41 0.75 -31.24
C GLU A 245 -6.40 1.13 -29.75
N ARG A 246 -6.70 2.37 -29.43
CA ARG A 246 -6.92 2.84 -28.07
C ARG A 246 -8.34 2.53 -27.61
N GLU A 247 -8.52 1.57 -26.72
CA GLU A 247 -9.82 1.34 -26.11
C GLU A 247 -10.21 2.49 -25.17
N SER A 248 -11.50 2.86 -25.23
CA SER A 248 -12.09 3.81 -24.29
C SER A 248 -12.17 3.17 -22.89
N LEU A 249 -12.02 3.99 -21.84
CA LEU A 249 -12.25 3.56 -20.44
C LEU A 249 -13.62 2.87 -20.25
N THR A 250 -14.63 3.33 -20.96
CA THR A 250 -15.97 2.76 -20.93
C THR A 250 -16.01 1.37 -21.53
N THR A 251 -15.28 1.12 -22.61
CA THR A 251 -15.19 -0.20 -23.26
C THR A 251 -14.45 -1.18 -22.34
N LEU A 252 -13.34 -0.74 -21.74
CA LEU A 252 -12.59 -1.53 -20.76
C LEU A 252 -13.46 -1.90 -19.55
N ILE A 253 -14.14 -0.94 -18.93
CA ILE A 253 -14.99 -1.20 -17.78
C ILE A 253 -16.14 -2.16 -18.16
N ARG A 254 -16.78 -1.97 -19.31
CA ARG A 254 -17.85 -2.86 -19.77
C ARG A 254 -17.36 -4.28 -20.06
N GLY A 255 -16.16 -4.43 -20.63
CA GLY A 255 -15.57 -5.74 -20.94
C GLY A 255 -15.08 -6.50 -19.73
N SER A 256 -14.47 -5.81 -18.76
CA SER A 256 -13.73 -6.41 -17.65
C SER A 256 -14.35 -6.17 -16.26
N TRP A 257 -15.60 -5.69 -16.18
CA TRP A 257 -16.21 -5.26 -14.91
C TRP A 257 -16.24 -6.37 -13.83
N ARG A 258 -16.45 -7.63 -14.23
CA ARG A 258 -16.48 -8.78 -13.31
C ARG A 258 -15.09 -9.00 -12.70
N THR A 259 -14.06 -9.01 -13.52
CA THR A 259 -12.66 -9.19 -13.09
C THR A 259 -12.19 -7.99 -12.27
N ILE A 260 -12.60 -6.76 -12.63
CA ILE A 260 -12.31 -5.56 -11.83
C ILE A 260 -12.98 -5.64 -10.45
N LEU A 261 -14.26 -6.02 -10.37
CA LEU A 261 -14.96 -6.22 -9.09
C LEU A 261 -14.32 -7.32 -8.26
N ALA A 262 -13.92 -8.43 -8.87
CA ALA A 262 -13.17 -9.49 -8.19
C ALA A 262 -11.80 -8.97 -7.68
N GLY A 263 -11.09 -8.20 -8.48
CA GLY A 263 -9.85 -7.54 -8.08
C GLY A 263 -10.04 -6.55 -6.91
N ILE A 264 -11.15 -5.81 -6.87
CA ILE A 264 -11.52 -4.94 -5.74
C ILE A 264 -11.84 -5.79 -4.51
N GLY A 265 -12.74 -6.77 -4.63
CA GLY A 265 -13.20 -7.59 -3.53
C GLY A 265 -12.09 -8.41 -2.87
N VAL A 266 -11.16 -8.96 -3.67
CA VAL A 266 -10.04 -9.73 -3.14
C VAL A 266 -9.11 -8.86 -2.29
N ARG A 267 -9.02 -7.55 -2.53
CA ARG A 267 -8.14 -6.63 -1.82
C ARG A 267 -8.75 -5.98 -0.57
N MET A 268 -10.00 -6.29 -0.22
CA MET A 268 -10.65 -5.66 0.94
C MET A 268 -9.91 -5.93 2.25
N ALA A 269 -9.54 -7.20 2.52
CA ALA A 269 -8.79 -7.57 3.72
C ALA A 269 -7.38 -6.98 3.77
N GLU A 270 -6.69 -6.97 2.65
CA GLU A 270 -5.32 -6.46 2.53
C GLU A 270 -5.26 -4.96 2.76
N ASN A 271 -6.05 -4.17 2.01
CA ASN A 271 -6.07 -2.72 2.14
C ASN A 271 -6.66 -2.27 3.48
N GLY A 272 -7.78 -2.87 3.89
CA GLY A 272 -8.41 -2.57 5.17
C GLY A 272 -7.50 -2.93 6.34
N GLY A 273 -6.93 -4.14 6.31
CA GLY A 273 -5.97 -4.58 7.32
C GLY A 273 -4.74 -3.68 7.40
N SER A 274 -4.18 -3.29 6.24
CA SER A 274 -3.04 -2.38 6.20
C SER A 274 -3.35 -1.05 6.92
N SER A 275 -4.47 -0.41 6.59
CA SER A 275 -4.84 0.87 7.20
C SER A 275 -5.31 0.74 8.65
N ILE A 276 -6.05 -0.32 9.00
CA ILE A 276 -6.44 -0.60 10.39
C ILE A 276 -5.21 -0.74 11.26
N TYR A 277 -4.24 -1.55 10.86
CA TYR A 277 -3.10 -1.87 11.72
C TYR A 277 -2.01 -0.80 11.69
N GLN A 278 -1.79 -0.11 10.58
CA GLN A 278 -0.79 0.96 10.51
C GLN A 278 -1.27 2.30 11.07
N VAL A 279 -2.57 2.57 11.06
CA VAL A 279 -3.14 3.87 11.47
C VAL A 279 -4.01 3.73 12.71
N LEU A 280 -5.11 2.98 12.61
CA LEU A 280 -6.10 2.90 13.66
C LEU A 280 -5.60 2.18 14.91
N ALA A 281 -4.88 1.05 14.77
CA ALA A 281 -4.37 0.30 15.91
C ALA A 281 -3.33 1.12 16.69
N ILE A 282 -2.43 1.84 16.01
CA ILE A 282 -1.46 2.73 16.65
C ILE A 282 -2.19 3.84 17.40
N SER A 283 -3.18 4.47 16.75
CA SER A 283 -4.00 5.49 17.38
C SER A 283 -4.78 4.95 18.59
N TYR A 284 -5.34 3.75 18.49
CA TYR A 284 -6.03 3.08 19.60
C TYR A 284 -5.10 2.82 20.79
N LEU A 285 -3.91 2.29 20.53
CA LEU A 285 -2.91 2.02 21.58
C LEU A 285 -2.46 3.29 22.29
N VAL A 286 -2.26 4.38 21.57
CA VAL A 286 -1.75 5.63 22.14
C VAL A 286 -2.88 6.49 22.71
N ASN A 287 -3.93 6.77 21.93
CA ASN A 287 -4.97 7.72 22.31
C ASN A 287 -6.08 7.11 23.19
N THR A 288 -6.37 5.80 23.03
CA THR A 288 -7.42 5.12 23.81
C THR A 288 -6.85 4.38 25.01
N MET A 289 -5.76 3.63 24.81
CA MET A 289 -5.15 2.83 25.87
C MET A 289 -4.06 3.56 26.67
N GLY A 290 -3.67 4.78 26.23
CA GLY A 290 -2.70 5.63 26.94
C GLY A 290 -1.25 5.13 26.88
N LEU A 291 -0.90 4.25 25.95
CA LEU A 291 0.48 3.81 25.77
C LEU A 291 1.35 4.93 25.23
N PRO A 292 2.61 5.07 25.68
CA PRO A 292 3.56 5.97 25.05
C PRO A 292 3.67 5.73 23.55
N GLY A 293 3.72 6.80 22.75
CA GLY A 293 3.80 6.73 21.29
C GLY A 293 4.97 5.89 20.75
N LEU A 294 6.04 5.81 21.54
CA LEU A 294 7.20 4.95 21.28
C LEU A 294 6.81 3.47 21.09
N TRP A 295 5.87 2.96 21.85
CA TRP A 295 5.41 1.57 21.73
C TRP A 295 4.59 1.34 20.46
N GLY A 296 3.83 2.34 20.03
CA GLY A 296 3.12 2.30 18.74
C GLY A 296 4.09 2.21 17.56
N THR A 297 5.11 3.08 17.54
CA THR A 297 6.14 3.08 16.49
C THR A 297 7.02 1.84 16.52
N THR A 298 7.43 1.37 17.70
CA THR A 298 8.20 0.12 17.87
C THR A 298 7.42 -1.10 17.36
N SER A 299 6.12 -1.16 17.65
CA SER A 299 5.24 -2.23 17.13
C SER A 299 5.20 -2.23 15.60
N LEU A 300 5.14 -1.03 14.99
CA LEU A 300 5.14 -0.90 13.54
C LEU A 300 6.48 -1.31 12.92
N ILE A 301 7.61 -0.91 13.52
CA ILE A 301 8.95 -1.30 13.06
C ILE A 301 9.09 -2.82 13.10
N THR A 302 8.73 -3.45 14.21
CA THR A 302 8.82 -4.91 14.37
C THR A 302 7.95 -5.64 13.36
N ALA A 303 6.70 -5.17 13.15
CA ALA A 303 5.81 -5.71 12.13
C ALA A 303 6.41 -5.55 10.73
N ALA A 304 7.01 -4.38 10.41
CA ALA A 304 7.61 -4.13 9.11
C ALA A 304 8.86 -4.99 8.84
N VAL A 305 9.68 -5.24 9.85
CA VAL A 305 10.81 -6.16 9.74
C VAL A 305 10.31 -7.58 9.43
N ILE A 306 9.30 -8.06 10.14
CA ILE A 306 8.69 -9.38 9.88
C ILE A 306 8.08 -9.40 8.47
N GLY A 307 7.37 -8.36 8.07
CA GLY A 307 6.80 -8.20 6.73
C GLY A 307 7.85 -8.25 5.61
N GLY A 308 9.05 -7.72 5.87
CA GLY A 308 10.18 -7.80 4.98
C GLY A 308 10.58 -9.23 4.61
N PHE A 309 10.38 -10.18 5.51
CA PHE A 309 10.55 -11.61 5.23
C PHE A 309 9.27 -12.24 4.70
N THR A 310 8.12 -11.88 5.26
CA THR A 310 6.83 -12.48 4.89
C THR A 310 6.47 -12.23 3.43
N VAL A 311 6.69 -11.00 2.92
CA VAL A 311 6.34 -10.63 1.54
C VAL A 311 7.02 -11.53 0.49
N PRO A 312 8.35 -11.66 0.44
CA PRO A 312 9.00 -12.53 -0.55
C PRO A 312 8.73 -14.02 -0.29
N ILE A 313 8.56 -14.44 0.97
CA ILE A 313 8.19 -15.82 1.31
C ILE A 313 6.79 -16.14 0.77
N ALA A 314 5.81 -15.29 1.00
CA ALA A 314 4.45 -15.47 0.49
C ALA A 314 4.41 -15.47 -1.04
N GLY A 315 5.19 -14.59 -1.69
CA GLY A 315 5.40 -14.60 -3.13
C GLY A 315 5.92 -15.97 -3.63
N ARG A 316 6.96 -16.50 -2.99
CA ARG A 316 7.55 -17.80 -3.33
C ARG A 316 6.59 -18.97 -3.03
N LEU A 317 5.88 -18.95 -1.92
CA LEU A 317 4.85 -19.94 -1.60
C LEU A 317 3.74 -19.95 -2.64
N SER A 318 3.34 -18.76 -3.13
CA SER A 318 2.33 -18.63 -4.18
C SER A 318 2.80 -19.20 -5.53
N ASP A 319 4.10 -19.19 -5.81
CA ASP A 319 4.69 -19.86 -6.96
C ASP A 319 4.60 -21.41 -6.84
N ARG A 320 4.64 -21.93 -5.62
CA ARG A 320 4.61 -23.38 -5.36
C ARG A 320 3.20 -23.93 -5.20
N PHE A 321 2.36 -23.27 -4.41
CA PHE A 321 1.04 -23.78 -3.99
C PHE A 321 -0.12 -23.19 -4.76
N GLY A 322 0.09 -22.11 -5.52
CA GLY A 322 -0.92 -21.35 -6.24
C GLY A 322 -1.23 -20.00 -5.60
N ARG A 323 -1.65 -19.05 -6.42
CA ARG A 323 -1.93 -17.66 -6.00
C ARG A 323 -3.11 -17.59 -5.04
N ILE A 324 -4.22 -18.14 -5.47
CA ILE A 324 -5.50 -18.07 -4.74
C ILE A 324 -5.41 -18.81 -3.40
N LYS A 325 -4.75 -19.97 -3.37
CA LYS A 325 -4.62 -20.75 -2.13
C LYS A 325 -3.84 -19.99 -1.06
N VAL A 326 -2.67 -19.45 -1.40
CA VAL A 326 -1.82 -18.72 -0.43
C VAL A 326 -2.50 -17.43 0.01
N TYR A 327 -3.09 -16.68 -0.92
CA TYR A 327 -3.81 -15.46 -0.60
C TYR A 327 -4.99 -15.70 0.35
N ARG A 328 -5.83 -16.70 0.03
CA ARG A 328 -6.96 -17.12 0.87
C ARG A 328 -6.52 -17.58 2.26
N THR A 329 -5.41 -18.31 2.35
CA THR A 329 -4.86 -18.73 3.64
C THR A 329 -4.48 -17.53 4.51
N CYS A 330 -3.81 -16.52 3.94
CA CYS A 330 -3.48 -15.28 4.66
C CYS A 330 -4.75 -14.53 5.10
N ALA A 331 -5.79 -14.46 4.26
CA ALA A 331 -7.06 -13.84 4.61
C ALA A 331 -7.81 -14.59 5.73
N ILE A 332 -7.80 -15.93 5.70
CA ILE A 332 -8.36 -16.76 6.79
C ILE A 332 -7.58 -16.54 8.08
N LEU A 333 -6.25 -16.53 8.03
CA LEU A 333 -5.42 -16.24 9.20
C LEU A 333 -5.72 -14.85 9.77
N GLN A 334 -5.93 -13.83 8.91
CA GLN A 334 -6.32 -12.50 9.37
C GLN A 334 -7.68 -12.52 10.07
N ALA A 335 -8.68 -13.23 9.54
CA ALA A 335 -9.99 -13.37 10.18
C ALA A 335 -9.91 -14.06 11.55
N VAL A 336 -9.18 -15.18 11.62
CA VAL A 336 -9.03 -15.97 12.86
C VAL A 336 -8.24 -15.19 13.92
N THR A 337 -7.20 -14.49 13.53
CA THR A 337 -6.35 -13.73 14.46
C THR A 337 -6.95 -12.38 14.86
N ALA A 338 -7.97 -11.87 14.18
CA ALA A 338 -8.53 -10.54 14.46
C ALA A 338 -9.01 -10.38 15.90
N LEU A 339 -9.77 -11.34 16.42
CA LEU A 339 -10.26 -11.28 17.81
C LEU A 339 -9.11 -11.30 18.84
N PRO A 340 -8.18 -12.29 18.85
CA PRO A 340 -7.10 -12.30 19.82
C PRO A 340 -6.14 -11.11 19.69
N VAL A 341 -5.91 -10.61 18.48
CA VAL A 341 -5.08 -9.43 18.23
C VAL A 341 -5.70 -8.17 18.84
N TRP A 342 -6.97 -7.89 18.55
CA TRP A 342 -7.65 -6.70 19.08
C TRP A 342 -7.88 -6.80 20.60
N TYR A 343 -8.13 -8.00 21.11
CA TYR A 343 -8.13 -8.24 22.55
C TYR A 343 -6.77 -7.93 23.18
N ALA A 344 -5.66 -8.38 22.56
CA ALA A 344 -4.31 -8.06 23.04
C ALA A 344 -4.05 -6.54 23.06
N PHE A 345 -4.51 -5.78 22.06
CA PHE A 345 -4.43 -4.32 22.07
C PHE A 345 -5.22 -3.71 23.23
N SER A 346 -6.41 -4.23 23.52
CA SER A 346 -7.26 -3.71 24.61
C SER A 346 -6.68 -3.95 26.01
N THR A 347 -5.68 -4.82 26.17
CA THR A 347 -5.00 -5.02 27.45
C THR A 347 -4.06 -3.88 27.83
N GLY A 348 -3.70 -2.99 26.90
CA GLY A 348 -2.74 -1.91 27.11
C GLY A 348 -1.33 -2.37 27.47
N ARG A 349 -0.99 -3.63 27.22
CA ARG A 349 0.35 -4.19 27.50
C ARG A 349 1.29 -3.98 26.31
N PRO A 350 2.43 -3.29 26.48
CA PRO A 350 3.31 -2.95 25.36
C PRO A 350 3.79 -4.17 24.55
N PHE A 351 4.28 -5.21 25.21
CA PHE A 351 4.76 -6.42 24.52
C PHE A 351 3.65 -7.18 23.81
N ALA A 352 2.44 -7.19 24.38
CA ALA A 352 1.28 -7.80 23.72
C ALA A 352 0.92 -7.04 22.43
N ALA A 353 1.01 -5.71 22.45
CA ALA A 353 0.79 -4.87 21.28
C ALA A 353 1.82 -5.15 20.17
N VAL A 354 3.11 -5.27 20.51
CA VAL A 354 4.18 -5.60 19.55
C VAL A 354 3.92 -6.94 18.87
N ILE A 355 3.63 -7.98 19.65
CA ILE A 355 3.37 -9.33 19.13
C ILE A 355 2.09 -9.33 18.26
N ALA A 356 1.03 -8.72 18.77
CA ALA A 356 -0.26 -8.66 18.09
C ALA A 356 -0.15 -7.94 16.71
N LEU A 357 0.51 -6.78 16.68
CA LEU A 357 0.72 -6.05 15.43
C LEU A 357 1.64 -6.81 14.46
N SER A 358 2.65 -7.49 14.97
CA SER A 358 3.55 -8.31 14.17
C SER A 358 2.83 -9.47 13.48
N ILE A 359 1.90 -10.12 14.15
CA ILE A 359 1.08 -11.19 13.57
C ILE A 359 0.10 -10.59 12.55
N ALA A 360 -0.67 -9.60 12.96
CA ALA A 360 -1.77 -9.08 12.16
C ALA A 360 -1.29 -8.34 10.90
N LEU A 361 -0.32 -7.47 11.04
CA LEU A 361 0.24 -6.70 9.93
C LEU A 361 1.40 -7.44 9.26
N GLY A 362 2.39 -7.86 10.06
CA GLY A 362 3.65 -8.44 9.57
C GLY A 362 3.45 -9.77 8.85
N VAL A 363 2.57 -10.65 9.34
CA VAL A 363 2.36 -11.97 8.75
C VAL A 363 1.13 -12.00 7.87
N THR A 364 -0.07 -11.65 8.40
CA THR A 364 -1.31 -11.91 7.67
C THR A 364 -1.55 -10.90 6.55
N THR A 365 -1.50 -9.60 6.85
CA THR A 365 -1.77 -8.55 5.88
C THR A 365 -0.67 -8.50 4.81
N TRP A 366 0.60 -8.47 5.20
CA TRP A 366 1.70 -8.40 4.25
C TRP A 366 2.00 -9.72 3.54
N GLY A 367 1.55 -10.84 4.06
CA GLY A 367 1.50 -12.10 3.32
C GLY A 367 0.59 -12.02 2.09
N MET A 368 -0.56 -11.34 2.22
CA MET A 368 -1.43 -11.05 1.07
C MET A 368 -0.74 -10.10 0.06
N PHE A 369 -0.01 -9.08 0.52
CA PHE A 369 0.76 -8.18 -0.37
C PHE A 369 1.77 -8.95 -1.23
N GLY A 370 2.52 -9.88 -0.65
CA GLY A 370 3.48 -10.68 -1.39
C GLY A 370 2.86 -11.51 -2.50
N THR A 371 1.68 -12.07 -2.23
CA THR A 371 0.97 -12.94 -3.18
C THR A 371 0.27 -12.16 -4.28
N GLN A 372 -0.39 -11.04 -3.95
CA GLN A 372 -1.18 -10.26 -4.90
C GLN A 372 -0.35 -9.61 -6.00
N ALA A 373 0.94 -9.41 -5.75
CA ALA A 373 1.84 -8.74 -6.69
C ALA A 373 1.87 -9.39 -8.08
N ALA A 374 1.86 -10.73 -8.13
CA ALA A 374 1.75 -11.49 -9.38
C ALA A 374 0.28 -11.84 -9.71
N MET A 375 -0.54 -12.10 -8.68
CA MET A 375 -1.93 -12.53 -8.86
C MET A 375 -2.75 -11.53 -9.66
N LEU A 376 -2.71 -10.24 -9.30
CA LEU A 376 -3.50 -9.22 -9.99
C LEU A 376 -3.13 -9.07 -11.47
N PRO A 377 -1.83 -8.93 -11.86
CA PRO A 377 -1.47 -8.89 -13.28
C PRO A 377 -1.86 -10.16 -14.05
N GLU A 378 -1.82 -11.35 -13.41
CA GLU A 378 -2.20 -12.62 -14.02
C GLU A 378 -3.73 -12.78 -14.21
N MET A 379 -4.56 -11.96 -13.53
CA MET A 379 -6.03 -11.98 -13.69
C MET A 379 -6.50 -11.29 -14.97
N PHE A 380 -5.75 -10.30 -15.48
CA PHE A 380 -6.19 -9.45 -16.58
C PHE A 380 -5.49 -9.77 -17.91
N GLY A 381 -6.23 -9.61 -19.01
CA GLY A 381 -5.73 -9.77 -20.37
C GLY A 381 -4.65 -8.75 -20.73
N ALA A 382 -3.79 -9.11 -21.70
CA ALA A 382 -2.61 -8.32 -22.09
C ALA A 382 -2.96 -6.88 -22.52
N ARG A 383 -4.09 -6.72 -23.23
CA ARG A 383 -4.48 -5.47 -23.89
C ARG A 383 -4.72 -4.30 -22.91
N HIS A 384 -5.29 -4.57 -21.75
CA HIS A 384 -5.70 -3.55 -20.77
C HIS A 384 -5.23 -3.82 -19.34
N ARG A 385 -4.31 -4.78 -19.16
CA ARG A 385 -3.80 -5.25 -17.86
C ARG A 385 -3.41 -4.10 -16.92
N TYR A 386 -2.61 -3.16 -17.41
CA TYR A 386 -2.11 -2.07 -16.57
C TYR A 386 -3.26 -1.23 -16.00
N MET A 387 -4.18 -0.81 -16.86
CA MET A 387 -5.32 0.04 -16.47
C MET A 387 -6.26 -0.71 -15.53
N ALA A 388 -6.57 -1.98 -15.81
CA ALA A 388 -7.47 -2.80 -15.00
C ALA A 388 -6.88 -3.11 -13.61
N VAL A 389 -5.58 -3.45 -13.55
CA VAL A 389 -4.85 -3.61 -12.28
C VAL A 389 -4.85 -2.31 -11.49
N SER A 390 -4.53 -1.17 -12.12
CA SER A 390 -4.54 0.13 -11.46
C SER A 390 -5.92 0.48 -10.93
N LEU A 391 -6.98 0.34 -11.72
CA LEU A 391 -8.35 0.64 -11.30
C LEU A 391 -8.78 -0.23 -10.12
N SER A 392 -8.55 -1.55 -10.19
CA SER A 392 -8.85 -2.47 -9.09
C SER A 392 -8.10 -2.10 -7.80
N ARG A 393 -6.83 -1.72 -7.92
CA ARG A 393 -5.99 -1.30 -6.80
C ARG A 393 -6.48 -0.01 -6.16
N GLU A 394 -6.70 1.01 -6.96
CA GLU A 394 -7.02 2.34 -6.45
C GLU A 394 -8.45 2.44 -5.90
N VAL A 395 -9.42 1.78 -6.54
CA VAL A 395 -10.79 1.73 -6.01
C VAL A 395 -10.85 0.96 -4.69
N SER A 396 -10.18 -0.20 -4.60
CA SER A 396 -10.10 -0.94 -3.34
C SER A 396 -9.37 -0.15 -2.24
N ALA A 397 -8.35 0.64 -2.60
CA ALA A 397 -7.63 1.48 -1.68
C ALA A 397 -8.50 2.61 -1.11
N VAL A 398 -9.39 3.20 -1.90
CA VAL A 398 -10.38 4.18 -1.40
C VAL A 398 -11.34 3.53 -0.41
N ILE A 399 -11.96 2.41 -0.81
CA ILE A 399 -13.05 1.77 -0.02
C ILE A 399 -12.50 1.15 1.27
N ALA A 400 -11.44 0.37 1.19
CA ALA A 400 -10.90 -0.34 2.34
C ALA A 400 -9.70 0.36 2.97
N GLY A 401 -8.82 0.98 2.18
CA GLY A 401 -7.64 1.66 2.73
C GLY A 401 -7.97 2.99 3.40
N GLY A 402 -8.59 3.90 2.67
CA GLY A 402 -8.85 5.26 3.14
C GLY A 402 -10.00 5.36 4.13
N LEU A 403 -11.12 4.65 3.87
CA LEU A 403 -12.33 4.78 4.69
C LEU A 403 -12.20 4.05 6.04
N THR A 404 -11.42 3.01 6.13
CA THR A 404 -11.35 2.12 7.29
C THR A 404 -10.88 2.80 8.59
N PRO A 405 -9.84 3.64 8.63
CA PRO A 405 -9.47 4.35 9.86
C PRO A 405 -10.56 5.33 10.31
N LEU A 406 -11.26 5.95 9.37
CA LEU A 406 -12.37 6.85 9.66
C LEU A 406 -13.53 6.09 10.30
N VAL A 407 -13.96 4.98 9.71
CA VAL A 407 -15.00 4.09 10.27
C VAL A 407 -14.59 3.59 11.65
N GLY A 408 -13.35 3.13 11.82
CA GLY A 408 -12.85 2.66 13.11
C GLY A 408 -12.84 3.74 14.19
N SER A 409 -12.49 4.98 13.85
CA SER A 409 -12.53 6.09 14.80
C SER A 409 -13.97 6.48 15.18
N CYS A 410 -14.92 6.39 14.26
CA CYS A 410 -16.34 6.55 14.56
C CYS A 410 -16.85 5.42 15.50
N ILE A 411 -16.40 4.17 15.30
CA ILE A 411 -16.71 3.06 16.21
C ILE A 411 -16.17 3.35 17.63
N ILE A 412 -14.90 3.80 17.73
CA ILE A 412 -14.29 4.14 19.04
C ILE A 412 -15.13 5.23 19.73
N ARG A 413 -15.49 6.28 18.99
CA ARG A 413 -16.33 7.36 19.51
C ARG A 413 -17.70 6.84 19.98
N TRP A 414 -18.36 6.06 19.17
CA TRP A 414 -19.68 5.49 19.48
C TRP A 414 -19.63 4.63 20.74
N VAL A 415 -18.67 3.73 20.86
CA VAL A 415 -18.49 2.89 22.05
C VAL A 415 -18.16 3.73 23.30
N ALA A 416 -17.34 4.77 23.17
CA ALA A 416 -17.00 5.65 24.27
C ALA A 416 -18.24 6.36 24.88
N THR A 417 -19.32 6.57 24.12
CA THR A 417 -20.57 7.16 24.63
C THR A 417 -21.29 6.28 25.65
N PHE A 418 -21.08 4.93 25.59
CA PHE A 418 -21.71 4.00 26.52
C PHE A 418 -20.94 3.79 27.83
N SER A 419 -19.68 4.22 27.89
CA SER A 419 -18.81 4.04 29.06
C SER A 419 -17.95 5.28 29.31
N PRO A 420 -18.54 6.46 29.50
CA PRO A 420 -17.79 7.73 29.59
C PRO A 420 -16.94 7.82 30.87
N SER A 421 -17.32 7.11 31.94
CA SER A 421 -16.63 7.08 33.23
C SER A 421 -15.59 5.96 33.37
N ALA A 422 -15.37 5.15 32.32
CA ALA A 422 -14.33 4.13 32.33
C ALA A 422 -12.93 4.77 32.34
N ALA A 423 -11.95 4.06 32.91
CA ALA A 423 -10.55 4.49 32.92
C ALA A 423 -10.01 4.73 31.48
N HIS A 424 -10.51 3.96 30.53
CA HIS A 424 -10.22 4.09 29.11
C HIS A 424 -11.54 4.11 28.31
N PRO A 425 -12.18 5.28 28.13
CA PRO A 425 -13.38 5.38 27.31
C PRO A 425 -13.10 4.91 25.88
N GLY A 426 -13.93 3.99 25.39
CA GLY A 426 -13.71 3.37 24.06
C GLY A 426 -12.83 2.09 24.07
N GLN A 427 -12.32 1.63 25.22
CA GLN A 427 -11.56 0.37 25.30
C GLN A 427 -12.32 -0.80 24.66
N MET A 428 -13.61 -0.93 24.93
CA MET A 428 -14.44 -2.02 24.42
C MET A 428 -14.67 -1.97 22.90
N SER A 429 -14.20 -0.94 22.22
CA SER A 429 -14.27 -0.86 20.76
C SER A 429 -13.41 -1.90 20.04
N TRP A 430 -12.51 -2.59 20.78
CA TRP A 430 -11.73 -3.70 20.23
C TRP A 430 -12.61 -4.78 19.58
N LEU A 431 -13.76 -5.08 20.17
CA LEU A 431 -14.66 -6.12 19.65
C LEU A 431 -15.35 -5.73 18.33
N PRO A 432 -16.04 -4.57 18.19
CA PRO A 432 -16.61 -4.18 16.90
C PRO A 432 -15.55 -3.89 15.83
N ILE A 433 -14.35 -3.43 16.20
CA ILE A 433 -13.27 -3.26 15.23
C ILE A 433 -12.74 -4.62 14.75
N ALA A 434 -12.57 -5.61 15.65
CA ALA A 434 -12.22 -6.97 15.26
C ALA A 434 -13.28 -7.58 14.33
N ALA A 435 -14.57 -7.37 14.62
CA ALA A 435 -15.67 -7.79 13.76
C ALA A 435 -15.61 -7.12 12.38
N TYR A 436 -15.23 -5.86 12.31
CA TYR A 436 -15.03 -5.14 11.04
C TYR A 436 -13.85 -5.72 10.23
N VAL A 437 -12.73 -6.07 10.89
CA VAL A 437 -11.61 -6.78 10.22
C VAL A 437 -12.07 -8.13 9.66
N ILE A 438 -12.82 -8.90 10.46
CA ILE A 438 -13.38 -10.18 10.03
C ILE A 438 -14.31 -9.99 8.82
N PHE A 439 -15.18 -8.98 8.83
CA PHE A 439 -16.08 -8.66 7.72
C PHE A 439 -15.30 -8.41 6.42
N LEU A 440 -14.24 -7.59 6.46
CA LEU A 440 -13.38 -7.34 5.30
C LEU A 440 -12.66 -8.63 4.82
N ALA A 441 -12.22 -9.47 5.77
CA ALA A 441 -11.59 -10.74 5.45
C ALA A 441 -12.59 -11.72 4.81
N LEU A 442 -13.83 -11.76 5.27
CA LEU A 442 -14.89 -12.60 4.69
C LEU A 442 -15.24 -12.17 3.26
N ILE A 443 -15.27 -10.87 2.96
CA ILE A 443 -15.43 -10.38 1.57
C ILE A 443 -14.28 -10.91 0.71
N THR A 444 -13.05 -10.79 1.17
CA THR A 444 -11.87 -11.29 0.45
C THR A 444 -11.93 -12.80 0.24
N ILE A 445 -12.20 -13.57 1.31
CA ILE A 445 -12.32 -15.03 1.24
C ILE A 445 -13.42 -15.42 0.24
N GLY A 446 -14.62 -14.84 0.37
CA GLY A 446 -15.73 -15.08 -0.54
C GLY A 446 -15.36 -14.80 -2.00
N THR A 447 -14.71 -13.65 -2.26
CA THR A 447 -14.28 -13.28 -3.61
C THR A 447 -13.29 -14.30 -4.19
N THR A 448 -12.39 -14.85 -3.37
CA THR A 448 -11.42 -15.86 -3.85
C THR A 448 -12.04 -17.16 -4.34
N PHE A 449 -13.31 -17.48 -4.03
CA PHE A 449 -13.99 -18.65 -4.58
C PHE A 449 -14.47 -18.45 -6.02
N PHE A 450 -14.64 -17.20 -6.43
CA PHE A 450 -15.06 -16.85 -7.80
C PHE A 450 -13.88 -16.66 -8.75
N ILE A 451 -12.64 -16.62 -8.25
CA ILE A 451 -11.46 -16.42 -9.05
C ILE A 451 -10.78 -17.78 -9.26
N PRO A 452 -10.63 -18.27 -10.52
CA PRO A 452 -9.87 -19.48 -10.78
C PRO A 452 -8.37 -19.26 -10.53
N GLU A 453 -7.61 -20.35 -10.37
CA GLU A 453 -6.17 -20.27 -10.16
C GLU A 453 -5.47 -19.68 -11.39
N CYS A 454 -4.75 -18.57 -11.20
CA CYS A 454 -4.11 -17.82 -12.28
C CYS A 454 -2.60 -18.07 -12.42
N ARG A 455 -2.02 -18.96 -11.61
CA ARG A 455 -0.60 -19.28 -11.63
C ARG A 455 -0.13 -19.77 -12.99
N ASN A 456 0.96 -19.17 -13.49
CA ASN A 456 1.60 -19.52 -14.78
C ASN A 456 0.72 -19.26 -16.02
N ARG A 457 -0.32 -18.44 -15.88
CA ARG A 457 -1.12 -18.02 -17.03
C ARG A 457 -0.23 -17.36 -18.09
N ASP A 458 -0.56 -17.57 -19.36
CA ASP A 458 0.13 -16.86 -20.44
C ASP A 458 -0.26 -15.37 -20.39
N LEU A 459 0.77 -14.53 -20.25
CA LEU A 459 0.55 -13.08 -20.19
C LEU A 459 0.26 -12.44 -21.57
N VAL A 460 0.31 -13.23 -22.65
CA VAL A 460 -0.06 -12.77 -24.01
C VAL A 460 -1.56 -12.94 -24.26
N GLU A 461 -2.26 -13.74 -23.45
CA GLU A 461 -3.71 -13.88 -23.55
C GLU A 461 -4.42 -12.53 -23.47
N GLN A 462 -5.37 -12.30 -24.40
CA GLN A 462 -6.11 -11.03 -24.50
C GLN A 462 -7.35 -10.99 -23.59
N HIS A 463 -7.87 -12.14 -23.17
CA HIS A 463 -9.07 -12.25 -22.34
C HIS A 463 -8.72 -12.21 -20.86
N ASP A 464 -9.66 -11.72 -20.05
CA ASP A 464 -9.58 -11.77 -18.60
C ASP A 464 -9.85 -13.21 -18.10
N ILE A 465 -9.56 -13.46 -16.81
CA ILE A 465 -9.70 -14.77 -16.22
C ILE A 465 -11.18 -15.12 -15.86
N ILE A 466 -12.05 -14.09 -15.74
CA ILE A 466 -13.48 -14.23 -15.38
C ILE A 466 -14.34 -13.57 -16.45
#